data_8faf4851a176cd48059407b8a7d3f9d4
#
_entry.id   8faf4851a176cd48059407b8a7d3f9d4
#
_cell.length_a   1.000
_cell.length_b   1.000
_cell.length_c   1.000
_cell.angle_alpha   90.00
_cell.angle_beta   90.00
_cell.angle_gamma   90.00
#
_symmetry.space_group_name_H-M   'P 1'
#
loop_
_entity.id
_entity.type
_entity.pdbx_description
1 polymer ?
#
loop_
_entity_poly.entity_id
_entity_poly.type
_entity_poly.pdbx_seq_one_letter_code
_entity_poly.pdbx_strand_id
1 'polypeptide(L)'
;MKKILAIILAAVLILSFAACKKNDTNNDTTAGDAQTSGQAADVSASDDTASSEEASSEVETEVVTDKEGHTVIETKASQSSDTKNTNKDSTTPSKGLNTNDAAACIKAYQAAVNATKQFKSGRQNMALKGSITADGSLGALLKIAQKPVANALNKNSKDRTDIPGKPSGMQASHMKSASAVTSGNYTTITFNVKDQTQGAKADNHSGSVGCAVGTLGDVDNAIRELGLSVDYKDGKIELTYTNCKVVVKIDNITGKIVEGSWAYDVNVYANGIKVSIVSVNNLKGIVAFSYTAKG
;
A
#
# COMPACT_ATOMS: atom_id res chain seq x y z
N MET A 1 -5.61 -25.54 27.22
CA MET A 1 -5.36 -24.14 27.55
C MET A 1 -4.22 -23.52 26.74
N LYS A 2 -2.99 -24.09 26.73
CA LYS A 2 -1.86 -23.50 25.95
C LYS A 2 -2.14 -23.36 24.44
N LYS A 3 -2.81 -24.32 23.80
CA LYS A 3 -3.17 -24.27 22.36
C LYS A 3 -4.21 -23.19 22.04
N ILE A 4 -5.17 -22.96 22.94
CA ILE A 4 -6.23 -21.94 22.76
C ILE A 4 -5.64 -20.53 22.95
N LEU A 5 -4.73 -20.36 23.91
CA LEU A 5 -3.99 -19.11 24.10
C LEU A 5 -3.10 -18.81 22.88
N ALA A 6 -2.51 -19.85 22.26
CA ALA A 6 -1.74 -19.70 21.02
C ALA A 6 -2.62 -19.28 19.84
N ILE A 7 -3.87 -19.75 19.73
CA ILE A 7 -4.81 -19.38 18.66
C ILE A 7 -5.28 -17.92 18.84
N ILE A 8 -5.57 -17.51 20.08
CA ILE A 8 -5.91 -16.10 20.37
C ILE A 8 -4.70 -15.20 20.13
N LEU A 9 -3.53 -15.62 20.55
CA LEU A 9 -2.26 -14.93 20.30
C LEU A 9 -1.95 -14.90 18.80
N ALA A 10 -2.26 -15.98 18.07
CA ALA A 10 -2.12 -16.07 16.63
C ALA A 10 -3.08 -15.12 15.90
N ALA A 11 -4.36 -15.06 16.24
CA ALA A 11 -5.31 -14.11 15.67
C ALA A 11 -4.87 -12.65 15.85
N VAL A 12 -4.15 -12.34 16.92
CA VAL A 12 -3.61 -11.01 17.21
C VAL A 12 -2.22 -10.81 16.59
N LEU A 13 -1.37 -11.85 16.59
CA LEU A 13 -0.07 -11.82 15.90
C LEU A 13 -0.23 -11.67 14.39
N ILE A 14 -1.30 -12.22 13.80
CA ILE A 14 -1.63 -12.09 12.38
C ILE A 14 -1.84 -10.63 11.99
N LEU A 15 -2.51 -9.86 12.81
CA LEU A 15 -2.64 -8.42 12.62
C LEU A 15 -1.27 -7.71 12.59
N SER A 16 -0.23 -8.36 13.12
CA SER A 16 1.11 -7.79 13.25
C SER A 16 2.06 -8.19 12.11
N PHE A 17 1.90 -9.39 11.51
CA PHE A 17 2.82 -9.90 10.49
C PHE A 17 2.46 -9.45 9.07
N ALA A 18 1.18 -9.21 8.77
CA ALA A 18 0.74 -8.80 7.45
C ALA A 18 1.34 -7.45 6.99
N ALA A 19 1.68 -6.56 7.94
CA ALA A 19 2.33 -5.28 7.65
C ALA A 19 3.83 -5.38 7.28
N CYS A 20 4.41 -6.59 7.22
CA CYS A 20 5.87 -6.77 7.26
C CYS A 20 6.46 -7.70 6.20
N LYS A 21 5.71 -8.16 5.20
CA LYS A 21 6.32 -8.94 4.12
C LYS A 21 7.11 -8.00 3.20
N LYS A 22 8.44 -8.01 3.38
CA LYS A 22 9.40 -7.42 2.46
C LYS A 22 9.28 -8.15 1.13
N ASN A 23 9.05 -7.41 0.04
CA ASN A 23 9.30 -7.92 -1.31
C ASN A 23 10.82 -8.01 -1.51
N ASP A 24 11.44 -9.08 -1.02
CA ASP A 24 12.79 -9.44 -1.40
C ASP A 24 12.73 -10.17 -2.75
N THR A 25 12.57 -9.40 -3.83
CA THR A 25 12.94 -9.84 -5.18
C THR A 25 14.33 -9.28 -5.45
N ASN A 26 15.35 -9.88 -4.87
CA ASN A 26 16.70 -9.78 -5.37
C ASN A 26 17.12 -11.16 -5.87
N ASN A 27 17.12 -11.28 -7.22
CA ASN A 27 17.94 -12.22 -7.96
C ASN A 27 19.39 -11.99 -7.53
N ASP A 28 19.98 -12.93 -6.84
CA ASP A 28 21.44 -13.07 -6.80
C ASP A 28 21.79 -14.50 -7.17
N THR A 29 22.31 -14.59 -8.42
CA THR A 29 22.88 -15.76 -9.00
C THR A 29 24.31 -15.87 -8.48
N THR A 30 24.59 -16.83 -7.61
CA THR A 30 25.97 -17.28 -7.42
C THR A 30 26.03 -18.79 -7.45
N ALA A 31 26.84 -19.26 -8.36
CA ALA A 31 27.14 -20.66 -8.67
C ALA A 31 27.83 -21.37 -7.53
N GLY A 32 27.59 -22.67 -7.42
CA GLY A 32 28.35 -23.58 -6.59
C GLY A 32 27.97 -25.03 -6.81
N ASP A 33 28.81 -25.72 -7.56
CA ASP A 33 28.86 -27.11 -7.96
C ASP A 33 28.30 -28.19 -7.02
N ALA A 34 27.60 -29.19 -7.59
CA ALA A 34 28.06 -30.59 -7.64
C ALA A 34 27.05 -31.56 -8.29
N GLN A 35 27.42 -32.10 -9.43
CA GLN A 35 27.23 -33.43 -10.02
C GLN A 35 26.21 -34.41 -9.36
N THR A 36 25.31 -35.02 -10.13
CA THR A 36 25.51 -36.28 -10.88
C THR A 36 24.25 -36.72 -11.65
N SER A 37 24.47 -37.04 -12.92
CA SER A 37 23.98 -38.12 -13.79
C SER A 37 22.50 -38.45 -13.94
N GLY A 38 22.10 -38.51 -15.24
CA GLY A 38 21.19 -39.53 -15.72
C GLY A 38 20.27 -39.11 -16.86
N GLN A 39 20.78 -39.11 -18.09
CA GLN A 39 20.24 -39.72 -19.34
C GLN A 39 18.75 -39.41 -19.69
N ALA A 40 18.52 -38.70 -20.73
CA ALA A 40 18.52 -39.00 -22.18
C ALA A 40 17.11 -39.12 -22.79
N ALA A 41 17.04 -38.59 -24.00
CA ALA A 41 16.12 -38.80 -25.12
C ALA A 41 14.86 -37.88 -25.11
N ASP A 42 14.48 -37.26 -26.17
CA ASP A 42 14.91 -37.09 -27.58
C ASP A 42 13.73 -36.39 -28.29
N VAL A 43 14.08 -35.51 -29.25
CA VAL A 43 13.34 -35.14 -30.49
C VAL A 43 11.95 -34.46 -30.34
N SER A 44 11.67 -33.28 -30.82
CA SER A 44 11.61 -32.90 -32.23
C SER A 44 11.18 -31.46 -32.42
N ALA A 45 11.70 -30.87 -33.44
CA ALA A 45 11.45 -29.54 -33.99
C ALA A 45 10.06 -29.39 -34.65
N SER A 46 9.61 -28.16 -34.75
CA SER A 46 9.12 -27.45 -35.95
C SER A 46 8.41 -26.17 -35.46
N ASP A 47 8.88 -25.02 -35.79
CA ASP A 47 8.84 -24.27 -37.04
C ASP A 47 7.59 -23.41 -37.21
N ASP A 48 7.88 -22.11 -37.43
CA ASP A 48 7.09 -21.08 -38.13
C ASP A 48 5.80 -20.52 -37.53
N THR A 49 5.67 -19.25 -37.31
CA THR A 49 5.44 -18.18 -38.30
C THR A 49 5.24 -16.83 -37.61
N ALA A 50 5.92 -15.83 -38.13
CA ALA A 50 5.70 -14.41 -37.80
C ALA A 50 4.34 -13.92 -38.36
N SER A 51 3.65 -13.11 -37.62
CA SER A 51 2.64 -12.20 -38.17
C SER A 51 2.74 -10.84 -37.50
N SER A 52 3.17 -9.87 -38.27
CA SER A 52 3.15 -8.47 -38.03
C SER A 52 1.71 -7.94 -38.20
N GLU A 53 1.13 -7.28 -37.22
CA GLU A 53 -0.03 -6.44 -37.42
C GLU A 53 0.36 -4.97 -37.24
N GLU A 54 0.17 -4.24 -38.32
CA GLU A 54 0.32 -2.79 -38.41
C GLU A 54 -0.80 -2.09 -37.63
N ALA A 55 -0.43 -1.15 -36.76
CA ALA A 55 -1.37 -0.22 -36.15
C ALA A 55 -1.70 0.90 -37.14
N SER A 56 -2.91 0.89 -37.67
CA SER A 56 -3.52 1.98 -38.45
C SER A 56 -3.82 3.16 -37.52
N SER A 57 -3.19 4.30 -37.78
CA SER A 57 -3.55 5.57 -37.16
C SER A 57 -4.69 6.20 -37.98
N GLU A 58 -5.86 6.34 -37.37
CA GLU A 58 -6.97 7.15 -37.93
C GLU A 58 -6.61 8.63 -37.77
N VAL A 59 -6.60 9.31 -38.93
CA VAL A 59 -6.49 10.77 -39.03
C VAL A 59 -7.92 11.32 -39.10
N GLU A 60 -8.39 11.98 -38.05
CA GLU A 60 -9.64 12.77 -38.12
C GLU A 60 -9.41 14.03 -38.95
N THR A 61 -10.15 14.13 -40.04
CA THR A 61 -10.23 15.33 -40.89
C THR A 61 -11.54 16.07 -40.63
N GLU A 62 -11.45 17.29 -40.13
CA GLU A 62 -12.60 18.18 -39.98
C GLU A 62 -12.81 19.03 -41.28
N VAL A 63 -13.99 18.95 -41.83
CA VAL A 63 -14.35 19.68 -43.06
C VAL A 63 -15.06 20.98 -42.66
N VAL A 64 -14.45 22.12 -42.93
CA VAL A 64 -15.04 23.43 -42.69
C VAL A 64 -15.43 24.06 -44.02
N THR A 65 -16.70 24.49 -44.20
CA THR A 65 -17.23 25.16 -45.39
C THR A 65 -17.31 26.64 -45.12
N ASP A 66 -16.77 27.49 -46.02
CA ASP A 66 -16.87 28.92 -45.93
C ASP A 66 -18.25 29.45 -46.39
N LYS A 67 -18.51 30.73 -46.17
CA LYS A 67 -19.80 31.38 -46.49
C LYS A 67 -20.06 31.52 -48.00
N GLU A 68 -19.11 31.15 -48.84
CA GLU A 68 -19.22 31.24 -50.32
C GLU A 68 -19.30 29.85 -50.98
N GLY A 69 -19.39 28.77 -50.18
CA GLY A 69 -19.64 27.42 -50.68
C GLY A 69 -18.40 26.68 -51.19
N HIS A 70 -17.19 27.15 -50.89
CA HIS A 70 -15.96 26.44 -51.24
C HIS A 70 -15.47 25.58 -50.05
N THR A 71 -15.18 24.33 -50.33
CA THR A 71 -14.64 23.38 -49.37
C THR A 71 -13.12 23.51 -49.33
N VAL A 72 -12.57 23.98 -48.24
CA VAL A 72 -11.12 24.05 -48.02
C VAL A 72 -10.74 22.96 -47.02
N ILE A 73 -9.82 22.08 -47.42
CA ILE A 73 -9.24 21.06 -46.52
C ILE A 73 -8.00 21.69 -45.88
N GLU A 74 -8.12 22.16 -44.66
CA GLU A 74 -6.95 22.54 -43.87
C GLU A 74 -6.39 21.34 -43.10
N THR A 75 -5.23 20.89 -43.54
CA THR A 75 -4.43 19.90 -42.78
C THR A 75 -3.68 20.65 -41.69
N LYS A 76 -4.17 20.60 -40.47
CA LYS A 76 -3.45 21.12 -39.30
C LYS A 76 -2.29 20.20 -39.01
N ALA A 77 -1.10 20.57 -39.45
CA ALA A 77 0.13 19.92 -39.02
C ALA A 77 0.30 20.14 -37.51
N SER A 78 0.09 19.10 -36.72
CA SER A 78 0.53 19.09 -35.32
C SER A 78 2.06 19.22 -35.30
N GLN A 79 2.55 20.37 -34.89
CA GLN A 79 3.95 20.50 -34.51
C GLN A 79 4.21 19.58 -33.30
N SER A 80 4.79 18.44 -33.59
CA SER A 80 5.46 17.60 -32.59
C SER A 80 6.65 18.41 -32.09
N SER A 81 6.51 19.00 -30.90
CA SER A 81 7.67 19.49 -30.17
C SER A 81 8.40 18.26 -29.63
N ASP A 82 9.48 17.86 -30.30
CA ASP A 82 10.48 16.96 -29.77
C ASP A 82 11.00 17.53 -28.43
N THR A 83 10.39 17.10 -27.35
CA THR A 83 10.97 17.33 -26.03
C THR A 83 12.00 16.23 -25.80
N LYS A 84 13.20 16.52 -26.26
CA LYS A 84 14.41 15.77 -25.95
C LYS A 84 14.50 15.59 -24.43
N ASN A 85 14.23 14.40 -23.97
CA ASN A 85 14.29 14.02 -22.56
C ASN A 85 15.75 13.98 -22.12
N THR A 86 16.32 15.15 -21.84
CA THR A 86 17.58 15.26 -21.12
C THR A 86 17.24 15.16 -19.64
N ASN A 87 17.51 13.99 -19.04
CA ASN A 87 17.66 13.83 -17.62
C ASN A 87 18.74 14.80 -17.11
N LYS A 88 18.36 16.05 -16.91
CA LYS A 88 19.14 17.01 -16.18
C LYS A 88 18.69 16.92 -14.73
N ASP A 89 19.57 16.44 -13.90
CA ASP A 89 19.47 16.49 -12.44
C ASP A 89 19.24 17.96 -12.05
N SER A 90 17.97 18.38 -12.02
CA SER A 90 17.58 19.76 -11.76
C SER A 90 17.44 19.94 -10.27
N THR A 91 18.53 20.33 -9.63
CA THR A 91 18.57 20.89 -8.26
C THR A 91 18.02 22.32 -8.22
N THR A 92 16.90 22.56 -8.88
CA THR A 92 16.19 23.84 -8.71
C THR A 92 15.44 23.78 -7.39
N PRO A 93 15.67 24.72 -6.43
CA PRO A 93 14.92 24.76 -5.18
C PRO A 93 13.42 24.79 -5.49
N SER A 94 12.67 23.84 -4.95
CA SER A 94 11.24 23.80 -5.22
C SER A 94 10.60 24.99 -4.51
N LYS A 95 9.89 25.83 -5.27
CA LYS A 95 9.09 26.90 -4.69
C LYS A 95 8.05 26.25 -3.75
N GLY A 96 7.99 26.73 -2.50
CA GLY A 96 7.05 26.21 -1.51
C GLY A 96 5.61 26.17 -2.02
N LEU A 97 4.83 25.24 -1.52
CA LEU A 97 3.44 24.98 -1.93
C LEU A 97 2.47 25.40 -0.82
N ASN A 98 1.49 26.24 -1.17
CA ASN A 98 0.36 26.58 -0.32
C ASN A 98 -0.93 26.27 -1.07
N THR A 99 -1.64 25.20 -0.69
CA THR A 99 -2.86 24.76 -1.39
C THR A 99 -3.66 23.77 -0.55
N ASN A 100 -4.96 23.68 -0.83
CA ASN A 100 -5.85 22.62 -0.36
C ASN A 100 -6.28 21.69 -1.50
N ASP A 101 -5.71 21.84 -2.69
CA ASP A 101 -5.96 20.94 -3.80
C ASP A 101 -5.26 19.58 -3.56
N ALA A 102 -6.06 18.51 -3.48
CA ALA A 102 -5.57 17.18 -3.21
C ALA A 102 -4.63 16.65 -4.31
N ALA A 103 -4.90 16.96 -5.58
CA ALA A 103 -4.07 16.52 -6.69
C ALA A 103 -2.69 17.18 -6.65
N ALA A 104 -2.62 18.49 -6.37
CA ALA A 104 -1.37 19.22 -6.22
C ALA A 104 -0.57 18.71 -5.00
N CYS A 105 -1.22 18.47 -3.86
CA CYS A 105 -0.59 17.90 -2.67
C CYS A 105 -0.01 16.50 -2.95
N ILE A 106 -0.76 15.63 -3.64
CA ILE A 106 -0.32 14.27 -4.00
C ILE A 106 0.89 14.32 -4.93
N LYS A 107 0.85 15.17 -5.97
CA LYS A 107 1.98 15.36 -6.89
C LYS A 107 3.26 15.80 -6.16
N ALA A 108 3.14 16.77 -5.26
CA ALA A 108 4.26 17.25 -4.46
C ALA A 108 4.80 16.16 -3.51
N TYR A 109 3.91 15.40 -2.87
CA TYR A 109 4.27 14.27 -2.02
C TYR A 109 5.01 13.18 -2.80
N GLN A 110 4.49 12.77 -3.97
CA GLN A 110 5.12 11.76 -4.83
C GLN A 110 6.52 12.20 -5.28
N ALA A 111 6.70 13.47 -5.65
CA ALA A 111 8.00 14.02 -6.00
C ALA A 111 8.98 13.95 -4.80
N ALA A 112 8.52 14.29 -3.60
CA ALA A 112 9.33 14.24 -2.39
C ALA A 112 9.67 12.80 -1.97
N VAL A 113 8.76 11.84 -2.16
CA VAL A 113 9.01 10.40 -1.97
C VAL A 113 10.13 9.92 -2.90
N ASN A 114 10.06 10.27 -4.18
CA ASN A 114 11.08 9.90 -5.17
C ASN A 114 12.47 10.51 -4.83
N ALA A 115 12.50 11.73 -4.32
CA ALA A 115 13.73 12.38 -3.88
C ALA A 115 14.30 11.77 -2.59
N THR A 116 13.44 11.27 -1.69
CA THR A 116 13.83 10.73 -0.38
C THR A 116 14.35 9.31 -0.49
N LYS A 117 13.71 8.45 -1.29
CA LYS A 117 13.98 7.01 -1.44
C LYS A 117 13.86 6.22 -0.14
N GLN A 118 14.56 6.65 0.93
CA GLN A 118 14.62 5.96 2.21
C GLN A 118 14.90 6.97 3.33
N PHE A 119 14.39 6.72 4.54
CA PHE A 119 14.65 7.51 5.74
C PHE A 119 15.92 7.07 6.45
N LYS A 120 16.51 7.96 7.26
CA LYS A 120 17.63 7.62 8.14
C LYS A 120 17.17 6.79 9.33
N SER A 121 16.01 7.11 9.86
CA SER A 121 15.42 6.39 10.98
C SER A 121 13.90 6.46 10.91
N GLY A 122 13.24 5.44 11.47
CA GLY A 122 11.81 5.44 11.63
C GLY A 122 11.36 4.34 12.59
N ARG A 123 10.25 4.58 13.24
CA ARG A 123 9.66 3.66 14.22
C ARG A 123 8.20 3.40 13.90
N GLN A 124 7.89 2.13 13.69
CA GLN A 124 6.52 1.63 13.58
C GLN A 124 6.05 1.16 14.94
N ASN A 125 4.82 1.53 15.30
CA ASN A 125 4.15 1.05 16.50
C ASN A 125 2.79 0.47 16.16
N MET A 126 2.39 -0.54 16.92
CA MET A 126 1.05 -1.12 16.90
C MET A 126 0.55 -1.23 18.33
N ALA A 127 -0.69 -0.84 18.57
CA ALA A 127 -1.27 -0.87 19.91
C ALA A 127 -2.75 -1.25 19.86
N LEU A 128 -3.20 -1.99 20.86
CA LEU A 128 -4.62 -2.28 21.05
C LEU A 128 -5.32 -1.02 21.57
N LYS A 129 -6.42 -0.60 20.91
CA LYS A 129 -7.33 0.45 21.39
C LYS A 129 -8.56 -0.17 22.04
N GLY A 130 -8.69 -0.01 23.34
CA GLY A 130 -9.80 -0.61 24.08
C GLY A 130 -9.62 -2.13 24.26
N SER A 131 -10.74 -2.85 24.24
CA SER A 131 -10.79 -4.29 24.49
C SER A 131 -11.14 -5.07 23.23
N ILE A 132 -10.59 -6.27 23.11
CA ILE A 132 -11.09 -7.26 22.14
C ILE A 132 -12.24 -8.01 22.78
N THR A 133 -13.32 -8.16 22.05
CA THR A 133 -14.54 -8.88 22.49
C THR A 133 -14.90 -9.97 21.50
N ALA A 134 -15.56 -11.01 21.95
CA ALA A 134 -16.17 -12.06 21.13
C ALA A 134 -17.28 -12.73 21.95
N ASP A 135 -18.14 -13.51 21.28
CA ASP A 135 -19.18 -14.29 21.94
C ASP A 135 -18.67 -15.64 22.46
N GLY A 136 -19.44 -16.24 23.35
CA GLY A 136 -19.23 -17.59 23.85
C GLY A 136 -17.94 -17.77 24.66
N SER A 137 -17.37 -18.98 24.57
CA SER A 137 -16.16 -19.35 25.30
C SER A 137 -14.93 -18.53 24.90
N LEU A 138 -14.87 -18.09 23.64
CA LEU A 138 -13.80 -17.20 23.15
C LEU A 138 -13.84 -15.86 23.87
N GLY A 139 -15.03 -15.28 24.07
CA GLY A 139 -15.18 -14.01 24.79
C GLY A 139 -14.70 -14.09 26.25
N ALA A 140 -14.99 -15.20 26.94
CA ALA A 140 -14.49 -15.42 28.29
C ALA A 140 -12.94 -15.51 28.34
N LEU A 141 -12.33 -16.20 27.36
CA LEU A 141 -10.88 -16.30 27.24
C LEU A 141 -10.23 -14.93 26.91
N LEU A 142 -10.85 -14.14 26.03
CA LEU A 142 -10.33 -12.84 25.66
C LEU A 142 -10.29 -11.87 26.83
N LYS A 143 -11.22 -11.92 27.77
CA LYS A 143 -11.18 -11.09 29.00
C LYS A 143 -9.88 -11.30 29.79
N ILE A 144 -9.35 -12.52 29.80
CA ILE A 144 -8.09 -12.86 30.48
C ILE A 144 -6.88 -12.52 29.59
N ALA A 145 -7.05 -12.63 28.28
CA ALA A 145 -5.96 -12.48 27.31
C ALA A 145 -5.69 -11.03 26.87
N GLN A 146 -6.43 -10.02 27.32
CA GLN A 146 -6.26 -8.62 26.89
C GLN A 146 -4.81 -8.12 27.04
N LYS A 147 -4.20 -8.33 28.22
CA LYS A 147 -2.80 -7.92 28.47
C LYS A 147 -1.79 -8.67 27.60
N PRO A 148 -1.81 -10.02 27.52
CA PRO A 148 -0.98 -10.77 26.56
C PRO A 148 -1.07 -10.28 25.13
N VAL A 149 -2.30 -9.98 24.67
CA VAL A 149 -2.56 -9.46 23.34
C VAL A 149 -1.93 -8.08 23.12
N ALA A 150 -2.17 -7.14 24.02
CA ALA A 150 -1.58 -5.81 23.95
C ALA A 150 -0.04 -5.87 23.96
N ASN A 151 0.54 -6.74 24.80
CA ASN A 151 1.99 -6.95 24.84
C ASN A 151 2.54 -7.54 23.54
N ALA A 152 1.80 -8.47 22.89
CA ALA A 152 2.20 -9.03 21.62
C ALA A 152 2.20 -7.97 20.50
N LEU A 153 1.18 -7.11 20.45
CA LEU A 153 1.13 -5.98 19.50
C LEU A 153 2.30 -5.01 19.72
N ASN A 154 2.58 -4.64 20.97
CA ASN A 154 3.70 -3.76 21.30
C ASN A 154 5.06 -4.36 20.89
N LYS A 155 5.25 -5.68 21.00
CA LYS A 155 6.48 -6.39 20.56
C LYS A 155 6.66 -6.34 19.03
N ASN A 156 5.59 -6.10 18.25
CA ASN A 156 5.67 -5.92 16.82
C ASN A 156 6.00 -4.49 16.40
N SER A 157 6.18 -3.60 17.37
CA SER A 157 6.80 -2.30 17.11
C SER A 157 8.24 -2.51 16.67
N LYS A 158 8.61 -1.93 15.52
CA LYS A 158 9.94 -2.14 14.93
C LYS A 158 10.49 -0.89 14.28
N ASP A 159 11.81 -0.86 14.17
CA ASP A 159 12.48 0.14 13.38
C ASP A 159 12.40 -0.24 11.90
N ARG A 160 12.16 0.76 11.06
CA ARG A 160 12.13 0.64 9.59
C ARG A 160 12.48 1.98 8.97
N THR A 161 12.95 1.95 7.74
CA THR A 161 13.43 3.16 7.03
C THR A 161 12.74 3.36 5.68
N ASP A 162 11.90 2.44 5.28
CA ASP A 162 11.15 2.50 4.03
C ASP A 162 9.98 3.49 4.10
N ILE A 163 9.57 3.98 2.95
CA ILE A 163 8.40 4.86 2.83
C ILE A 163 7.14 4.00 2.79
N PRO A 164 6.13 4.28 3.65
CA PRO A 164 4.92 3.47 3.75
C PRO A 164 4.04 3.56 2.51
N GLY A 165 3.24 2.51 2.27
CA GLY A 165 2.20 2.48 1.24
C GLY A 165 2.74 2.35 -0.18
N LYS A 166 1.92 2.78 -1.14
CA LYS A 166 2.24 2.88 -2.56
C LYS A 166 1.88 4.29 -3.06
N PRO A 167 2.70 5.30 -2.75
CA PRO A 167 2.38 6.70 -3.07
C PRO A 167 2.02 6.95 -4.53
N SER A 168 2.59 6.19 -5.47
CA SER A 168 2.25 6.27 -6.90
C SER A 168 0.80 5.90 -7.23
N GLY A 169 0.12 5.16 -6.36
CA GLY A 169 -1.29 4.78 -6.50
C GLY A 169 -2.26 5.75 -5.82
N MET A 170 -1.77 6.80 -5.14
CA MET A 170 -2.64 7.77 -4.49
C MET A 170 -3.40 8.61 -5.51
N GLN A 171 -4.68 8.88 -5.24
CA GLN A 171 -5.58 9.68 -6.07
C GLN A 171 -6.32 10.71 -5.21
N ALA A 172 -6.74 11.82 -5.82
CA ALA A 172 -7.54 12.84 -5.12
C ALA A 172 -8.85 12.28 -4.55
N SER A 173 -9.46 11.32 -5.24
CA SER A 173 -10.65 10.59 -4.79
C SER A 173 -10.45 9.79 -3.50
N HIS A 174 -9.21 9.45 -3.13
CA HIS A 174 -8.86 8.76 -1.89
C HIS A 174 -8.85 9.67 -0.67
N MET A 175 -8.91 11.00 -0.85
CA MET A 175 -8.77 11.96 0.24
C MET A 175 -10.13 12.46 0.76
N LYS A 176 -10.26 12.59 2.08
CA LYS A 176 -11.29 13.40 2.75
C LYS A 176 -10.90 14.87 2.64
N SER A 177 -9.61 15.16 2.87
CA SER A 177 -9.01 16.47 2.68
C SER A 177 -7.50 16.36 2.50
N ALA A 178 -6.92 17.36 1.86
CA ALA A 178 -5.49 17.53 1.74
C ALA A 178 -5.14 19.00 1.95
N SER A 179 -3.96 19.27 2.48
CA SER A 179 -3.42 20.63 2.57
C SER A 179 -1.91 20.63 2.50
N ALA A 180 -1.35 21.65 1.89
CA ALA A 180 0.08 21.95 1.91
C ALA A 180 0.26 23.39 2.41
N VAL A 181 1.14 23.57 3.39
CA VAL A 181 1.46 24.87 3.97
C VAL A 181 2.96 25.03 4.03
N THR A 182 3.45 26.12 3.45
CA THR A 182 4.88 26.48 3.46
C THR A 182 5.17 27.48 4.58
N SER A 183 6.20 27.17 5.36
CA SER A 183 6.75 28.05 6.39
C SER A 183 8.28 27.98 6.32
N GLY A 184 8.91 29.10 5.99
CA GLY A 184 10.35 29.16 5.75
C GLY A 184 10.77 28.19 4.63
N ASN A 185 11.79 27.41 4.89
CA ASN A 185 12.33 26.45 3.93
C ASN A 185 11.58 25.11 3.90
N TYR A 186 10.44 25.00 4.56
CA TYR A 186 9.72 23.74 4.68
C TYR A 186 8.28 23.84 4.19
N THR A 187 7.83 22.81 3.50
CA THR A 187 6.40 22.59 3.19
C THR A 187 5.88 21.40 3.97
N THR A 188 4.84 21.62 4.76
CA THR A 188 4.12 20.53 5.45
C THR A 188 2.90 20.14 4.64
N ILE A 189 2.82 18.87 4.25
CA ILE A 189 1.65 18.30 3.57
C ILE A 189 0.91 17.42 4.58
N THR A 190 -0.41 17.61 4.66
CA THR A 190 -1.31 16.78 5.47
C THR A 190 -2.38 16.17 4.58
N PHE A 191 -2.56 14.85 4.68
CA PHE A 191 -3.67 14.12 4.07
C PHE A 191 -4.54 13.51 5.17
N ASN A 192 -5.84 13.75 5.09
CA ASN A 192 -6.86 12.97 5.78
C ASN A 192 -7.47 12.03 4.73
N VAL A 193 -7.23 10.74 4.89
CA VAL A 193 -7.56 9.71 3.90
C VAL A 193 -8.96 9.16 4.17
N LYS A 194 -9.69 8.80 3.11
CA LYS A 194 -11.00 8.15 3.23
C LYS A 194 -10.87 6.78 3.88
N ASP A 195 -11.88 6.41 4.65
CA ASP A 195 -11.96 5.10 5.26
C ASP A 195 -11.99 4.01 4.19
N GLN A 196 -11.45 2.85 4.52
CA GLN A 196 -11.36 1.71 3.62
C GLN A 196 -11.81 0.46 4.35
N THR A 197 -12.68 -0.34 3.71
CA THR A 197 -13.05 -1.66 4.20
C THR A 197 -12.58 -2.71 3.22
N GLN A 198 -12.02 -3.81 3.74
CA GLN A 198 -11.53 -4.92 2.94
C GLN A 198 -11.77 -6.26 3.64
N GLY A 199 -11.81 -7.34 2.87
CA GLY A 199 -11.84 -8.70 3.39
C GLY A 199 -10.45 -9.22 3.77
N ALA A 200 -10.40 -10.45 4.28
CA ALA A 200 -9.17 -11.08 4.77
C ALA A 200 -8.06 -11.29 3.72
N LYS A 201 -8.41 -11.39 2.44
CA LYS A 201 -7.49 -11.73 1.33
C LYS A 201 -7.10 -10.52 0.47
N ALA A 202 -7.22 -9.33 1.00
CA ALA A 202 -6.96 -8.12 0.23
C ALA A 202 -5.46 -7.81 0.12
N ASP A 203 -5.07 -7.14 -0.97
CA ASP A 203 -3.72 -6.59 -1.15
C ASP A 203 -3.47 -5.42 -0.18
N ASN A 204 -2.25 -5.33 0.35
CA ASN A 204 -1.88 -4.31 1.33
C ASN A 204 -1.66 -2.91 0.73
N HIS A 205 -1.56 -2.78 -0.59
CA HIS A 205 -1.32 -1.51 -1.30
C HIS A 205 -2.49 -1.04 -2.15
N SER A 206 -3.65 -1.71 -2.06
CA SER A 206 -4.86 -1.32 -2.78
C SER A 206 -5.75 -0.38 -1.96
N GLY A 207 -6.55 0.45 -2.65
CA GLY A 207 -7.49 1.38 -2.03
C GLY A 207 -6.84 2.61 -1.41
N SER A 208 -7.65 3.41 -0.71
CA SER A 208 -7.24 4.71 -0.16
C SER A 208 -6.14 4.59 0.90
N VAL A 209 -6.36 3.76 1.91
CA VAL A 209 -5.40 3.56 3.02
C VAL A 209 -4.21 2.73 2.55
N GLY A 210 -4.44 1.71 1.69
CA GLY A 210 -3.38 0.89 1.14
C GLY A 210 -2.36 1.70 0.33
N CYS A 211 -2.83 2.64 -0.49
CA CYS A 211 -1.94 3.53 -1.23
C CYS A 211 -1.22 4.54 -0.33
N ALA A 212 -1.90 5.09 0.68
CA ALA A 212 -1.34 6.14 1.52
C ALA A 212 -0.35 5.63 2.59
N VAL A 213 -0.63 4.47 3.19
CA VAL A 213 0.11 3.94 4.36
C VAL A 213 0.48 2.47 4.20
N GLY A 214 -0.35 1.70 3.47
CA GLY A 214 -0.35 0.25 3.48
C GLY A 214 -1.32 -0.30 4.53
N THR A 215 -2.08 -1.33 4.16
CA THR A 215 -2.99 -2.05 5.06
C THR A 215 -2.30 -3.27 5.68
N LEU A 216 -3.04 -4.06 6.44
CA LEU A 216 -2.53 -5.32 6.98
C LEU A 216 -2.32 -6.40 5.89
N GLY A 217 -2.89 -6.19 4.69
CA GLY A 217 -2.77 -7.12 3.57
C GLY A 217 -3.57 -8.40 3.74
N ASP A 218 -3.05 -9.50 3.21
CA ASP A 218 -3.70 -10.82 3.24
C ASP A 218 -3.57 -11.48 4.62
N VAL A 219 -4.56 -11.21 5.47
CA VAL A 219 -4.67 -11.76 6.82
C VAL A 219 -4.97 -13.25 6.79
N ASP A 220 -5.71 -13.75 5.79
CA ASP A 220 -5.98 -15.19 5.63
C ASP A 220 -4.69 -15.97 5.39
N ASN A 221 -3.84 -15.47 4.49
CA ASN A 221 -2.54 -16.09 4.24
C ASN A 221 -1.65 -16.03 5.50
N ALA A 222 -1.63 -14.91 6.21
CA ALA A 222 -0.86 -14.78 7.45
C ALA A 222 -1.31 -15.78 8.54
N ILE A 223 -2.63 -16.08 8.64
CA ILE A 223 -3.15 -17.14 9.52
C ILE A 223 -2.62 -18.51 9.11
N ARG A 224 -2.64 -18.80 7.82
CA ARG A 224 -2.18 -20.08 7.26
C ARG A 224 -0.67 -20.30 7.43
N GLU A 225 0.13 -19.23 7.29
CA GLU A 225 1.58 -19.27 7.55
C GLU A 225 1.93 -19.66 8.99
N LEU A 226 1.03 -19.45 9.95
CA LEU A 226 1.15 -19.92 11.32
C LEU A 226 0.72 -21.39 11.52
N GLY A 227 0.43 -22.11 10.44
CA GLY A 227 -0.04 -23.51 10.49
C GLY A 227 -1.50 -23.65 10.92
N LEU A 228 -2.29 -22.57 10.89
CA LEU A 228 -3.70 -22.57 11.25
C LEU A 228 -4.58 -22.59 10.00
N SER A 229 -5.68 -23.34 10.06
CA SER A 229 -6.70 -23.34 9.01
C SER A 229 -7.78 -22.32 9.30
N VAL A 230 -8.32 -21.69 8.25
CA VAL A 230 -9.53 -20.84 8.35
C VAL A 230 -10.63 -21.48 7.51
N ASP A 231 -11.73 -21.79 8.16
CA ASP A 231 -12.97 -22.23 7.52
C ASP A 231 -13.99 -21.09 7.67
N TYR A 232 -14.35 -20.49 6.56
CA TYR A 232 -15.27 -19.35 6.55
C TYR A 232 -16.73 -19.79 6.60
N LYS A 233 -17.08 -20.99 6.08
CA LYS A 233 -18.48 -21.36 5.82
C LYS A 233 -19.24 -20.17 5.23
N ASP A 234 -20.18 -19.60 6.00
CA ASP A 234 -20.94 -18.39 5.65
C ASP A 234 -20.42 -17.14 6.39
N GLY A 235 -19.30 -17.27 7.09
CA GLY A 235 -18.70 -16.20 7.89
C GLY A 235 -17.71 -15.34 7.14
N LYS A 236 -17.24 -14.28 7.81
CA LYS A 236 -16.27 -13.34 7.25
C LYS A 236 -15.27 -12.83 8.27
N ILE A 237 -14.12 -12.40 7.74
CA ILE A 237 -13.22 -11.45 8.39
C ILE A 237 -13.29 -10.14 7.60
N GLU A 238 -13.50 -9.06 8.28
CA GLU A 238 -13.59 -7.71 7.70
C GLU A 238 -12.69 -6.75 8.47
N LEU A 239 -11.95 -5.93 7.74
CA LEU A 239 -11.00 -4.97 8.24
C LEU A 239 -11.43 -3.58 7.76
N THR A 240 -11.84 -2.71 8.70
CA THR A 240 -12.23 -1.34 8.38
C THR A 240 -11.21 -0.37 8.94
N TYR A 241 -10.49 0.28 8.04
CA TYR A 241 -9.46 1.27 8.33
C TYR A 241 -10.10 2.65 8.44
N THR A 242 -9.87 3.32 9.54
CA THR A 242 -10.42 4.65 9.86
C THR A 242 -9.34 5.57 10.40
N ASN A 243 -9.63 6.86 10.50
CA ASN A 243 -8.71 7.86 11.05
C ASN A 243 -7.34 7.88 10.35
N CYS A 244 -7.29 7.50 9.07
CA CYS A 244 -6.04 7.47 8.33
C CYS A 244 -5.55 8.89 8.04
N LYS A 245 -4.35 9.20 8.55
CA LYS A 245 -3.71 10.50 8.42
C LYS A 245 -2.25 10.33 8.03
N VAL A 246 -1.81 11.15 7.07
CA VAL A 246 -0.40 11.27 6.68
C VAL A 246 0.01 12.73 6.84
N VAL A 247 1.13 12.97 7.51
CA VAL A 247 1.74 14.30 7.64
C VAL A 247 3.20 14.17 7.27
N VAL A 248 3.67 14.95 6.31
CA VAL A 248 5.08 14.98 5.91
C VAL A 248 5.58 16.40 5.84
N LYS A 249 6.83 16.60 6.26
CA LYS A 249 7.55 17.86 6.16
C LYS A 249 8.66 17.72 5.12
N ILE A 250 8.59 18.55 4.10
CA ILE A 250 9.49 18.54 2.94
C ILE A 250 10.42 19.74 3.03
N ASP A 251 11.70 19.52 2.88
CA ASP A 251 12.69 20.59 2.71
C ASP A 251 12.61 21.10 1.26
N ASN A 252 12.24 22.35 1.08
CA ASN A 252 12.06 22.99 -0.24
C ASN A 252 13.38 23.17 -1.01
N ILE A 253 14.53 23.08 -0.34
CA ILE A 253 15.84 23.18 -0.98
C ILE A 253 16.22 21.85 -1.63
N THR A 254 16.05 20.76 -0.90
CA THR A 254 16.45 19.42 -1.35
C THR A 254 15.30 18.62 -1.99
N GLY A 255 14.06 19.07 -1.82
CA GLY A 255 12.85 18.33 -2.23
C GLY A 255 12.59 17.06 -1.41
N LYS A 256 13.35 16.76 -0.36
CA LYS A 256 13.25 15.53 0.42
C LYS A 256 12.32 15.67 1.61
N ILE A 257 11.70 14.57 1.99
CA ILE A 257 10.96 14.47 3.25
C ILE A 257 11.98 14.38 4.40
N VAL A 258 11.92 15.34 5.32
CA VAL A 258 12.79 15.40 6.51
C VAL A 258 12.13 14.83 7.75
N GLU A 259 10.80 14.85 7.81
CA GLU A 259 9.98 14.23 8.87
C GLU A 259 8.69 13.70 8.27
N GLY A 260 8.21 12.56 8.78
CA GLY A 260 6.95 12.00 8.36
C GLY A 260 6.22 11.24 9.47
N SER A 261 4.89 11.26 9.41
CA SER A 261 4.01 10.52 10.29
C SER A 261 2.85 9.94 9.48
N TRP A 262 2.62 8.65 9.63
CA TRP A 262 1.56 7.88 9.00
C TRP A 262 0.82 7.11 10.08
N ALA A 263 -0.50 7.21 10.13
CA ALA A 263 -1.28 6.54 11.15
C ALA A 263 -2.66 6.16 10.63
N TYR A 264 -3.23 5.09 11.20
CA TYR A 264 -4.62 4.70 11.06
C TYR A 264 -5.07 3.82 12.24
N ASP A 265 -6.39 3.68 12.40
CA ASP A 265 -6.99 2.66 13.21
C ASP A 265 -7.58 1.58 12.30
N VAL A 266 -7.40 0.31 12.63
CA VAL A 266 -8.09 -0.80 11.97
C VAL A 266 -9.09 -1.45 12.94
N ASN A 267 -10.36 -1.42 12.56
CA ASN A 267 -11.43 -2.14 13.21
C ASN A 267 -11.48 -3.54 12.60
N VAL A 268 -11.20 -4.54 13.41
CA VAL A 268 -11.23 -5.96 13.04
C VAL A 268 -12.57 -6.52 13.43
N TYR A 269 -13.26 -7.15 12.48
CA TYR A 269 -14.47 -7.89 12.71
C TYR A 269 -14.33 -9.31 12.13
N ALA A 270 -14.64 -10.32 12.92
CA ALA A 270 -14.74 -11.71 12.44
C ALA A 270 -15.98 -12.39 13.03
N ASN A 271 -16.77 -13.04 12.19
CA ASN A 271 -17.98 -13.69 12.60
C ASN A 271 -18.27 -14.93 11.75
N GLY A 272 -18.83 -15.98 12.39
CA GLY A 272 -19.27 -17.20 11.71
C GLY A 272 -18.12 -18.00 11.08
N ILE A 273 -16.88 -17.81 11.51
CA ILE A 273 -15.72 -18.53 11.00
C ILE A 273 -15.21 -19.53 12.02
N LYS A 274 -14.40 -20.48 11.55
CA LYS A 274 -13.67 -21.39 12.40
C LYS A 274 -12.18 -21.30 12.10
N VAL A 275 -11.38 -21.00 13.12
CA VAL A 275 -9.91 -21.01 13.02
C VAL A 275 -9.42 -22.27 13.71
N SER A 276 -8.91 -23.22 12.91
CA SER A 276 -8.61 -24.59 13.34
C SER A 276 -9.83 -25.24 14.02
N ILE A 277 -9.84 -25.39 15.35
CA ILE A 277 -10.94 -26.00 16.11
C ILE A 277 -11.81 -24.98 16.84
N VAL A 278 -11.47 -23.67 16.78
CA VAL A 278 -12.13 -22.61 17.55
C VAL A 278 -13.14 -21.88 16.67
N SER A 279 -14.41 -21.89 17.08
CA SER A 279 -15.44 -21.04 16.46
C SER A 279 -15.27 -19.60 16.92
N VAL A 280 -15.29 -18.68 15.96
CA VAL A 280 -15.15 -17.24 16.16
C VAL A 280 -16.44 -16.56 15.76
N ASN A 281 -17.16 -16.02 16.75
CA ASN A 281 -18.41 -15.30 16.56
C ASN A 281 -18.28 -13.90 17.20
N ASN A 282 -18.73 -12.91 16.44
CA ASN A 282 -18.77 -11.49 16.87
C ASN A 282 -17.46 -10.99 17.50
N LEU A 283 -16.31 -11.47 16.99
CA LEU A 283 -15.02 -10.94 17.41
C LEU A 283 -14.87 -9.51 16.89
N LYS A 284 -14.54 -8.60 17.79
CA LYS A 284 -14.31 -7.18 17.51
C LYS A 284 -13.09 -6.71 18.27
N GLY A 285 -12.28 -5.90 17.61
CA GLY A 285 -11.12 -5.26 18.22
C GLY A 285 -10.65 -4.09 17.37
N ILE A 286 -9.95 -3.14 17.98
CA ILE A 286 -9.38 -1.99 17.28
C ILE A 286 -7.88 -1.99 17.54
N VAL A 287 -7.10 -1.92 16.47
CA VAL A 287 -5.65 -1.78 16.54
C VAL A 287 -5.26 -0.45 15.92
N ALA A 288 -4.52 0.35 16.67
CA ALA A 288 -3.89 1.56 16.17
C ALA A 288 -2.54 1.21 15.54
N PHE A 289 -2.31 1.71 14.35
CA PHE A 289 -1.02 1.70 13.67
C PHE A 289 -0.48 3.12 13.60
N SER A 290 0.80 3.28 13.86
CA SER A 290 1.53 4.53 13.59
C SER A 290 2.95 4.25 13.14
N TYR A 291 3.43 5.08 12.24
CA TYR A 291 4.82 5.10 11.80
C TYR A 291 5.31 6.53 11.77
N THR A 292 6.45 6.78 12.36
CA THR A 292 7.14 8.09 12.31
C THR A 292 8.53 7.89 11.77
N ALA A 293 9.01 8.82 10.94
CA ALA A 293 10.32 8.73 10.34
C ALA A 293 11.02 10.10 10.24
N LYS A 294 12.36 10.06 10.17
CA LYS A 294 13.22 11.21 9.94
C LYS A 294 14.18 10.95 8.78
N GLY A 295 14.30 11.95 7.90
CA GLY A 295 15.14 11.95 6.70
C GLY A 295 16.57 12.45 6.93
#